data_5b076cb47e2befcbec86bab72e6cdb4f
#
_entry.id   5b076cb47e2befcbec86bab72e6cdb4f
#
_cell.length_a   1.000
_cell.length_b   1.000
_cell.length_c   1.000
_cell.angle_alpha   90.00
_cell.angle_beta   90.00
_cell.angle_gamma   90.00
#
_symmetry.space_group_name_H-M   'P 1'
#
loop_
_entity.id
_entity.type
_entity.pdbx_description
1 polymer ?
#
loop_
_entity_poly.entity_id
_entity_poly.type
_entity_poly.pdbx_seq_one_letter_code
_entity_poly.pdbx_strand_id
1 'polypeptide(L)'
;MLSVATLMSACPDSSAARMAMRQHMATEQDNGSDGLEESDSLIDVSSLMNGDLLFCVVSQSRDGIAAAIVNVTEGVDLLRVSHVAIACQGGDGKMYALEASSRHGVWLNPIDSFLVHNDHTADGHPMVLAGRLKDRSIADASVERAKAYVGRPYDFQYLEGDSALYCSELVHYAFKRGDGSFVFPQIPMSFHDASGEVTDFWKDYYKKWDMAVPEGWPGTNPGGISASNQIEIVGKFF
;
A
#
# COMPACT_ATOMS: atom_id res chain seq x y z
N MET A 1 -18.23 46.48 34.48
CA MET A 1 -16.90 46.01 34.20
C MET A 1 -16.86 44.52 34.54
N LEU A 2 -17.13 43.66 33.57
CA LEU A 2 -16.99 42.20 33.73
C LEU A 2 -15.82 41.75 32.88
N SER A 3 -14.84 41.12 33.53
CA SER A 3 -13.65 40.56 32.92
C SER A 3 -13.98 39.21 32.33
N VAL A 4 -13.75 39.02 31.04
CA VAL A 4 -13.86 37.72 30.36
C VAL A 4 -12.50 37.04 30.44
N ALA A 5 -12.41 35.96 31.20
CA ALA A 5 -11.24 35.08 31.26
C ALA A 5 -11.30 34.11 30.07
N THR A 6 -10.31 34.20 29.19
CA THR A 6 -10.11 33.31 28.06
C THR A 6 -9.52 31.97 28.58
N LEU A 7 -10.30 30.91 28.53
CA LEU A 7 -9.78 29.54 28.72
C LEU A 7 -9.06 29.10 27.44
N MET A 8 -7.75 29.06 27.50
CA MET A 8 -6.94 28.29 26.50
C MET A 8 -7.04 26.81 26.84
N SER A 9 -7.74 26.06 25.98
CA SER A 9 -7.74 24.62 25.99
C SER A 9 -6.44 24.13 25.36
N ALA A 10 -5.55 23.55 26.16
CA ALA A 10 -4.35 22.89 25.65
C ALA A 10 -4.74 21.54 25.06
N CYS A 11 -4.39 21.28 23.80
CA CYS A 11 -4.42 19.96 23.21
C CYS A 11 -3.44 19.04 23.95
N PRO A 12 -3.80 17.81 24.31
CA PRO A 12 -2.85 16.88 24.92
C PRO A 12 -1.82 16.41 23.87
N ASP A 13 -0.57 16.44 24.30
CA ASP A 13 0.63 16.02 23.56
C ASP A 13 0.47 14.60 23.04
N SER A 14 0.57 14.43 21.70
CA SER A 14 0.42 13.15 21.00
C SER A 14 1.50 12.12 21.36
N SER A 15 2.63 12.57 21.95
CA SER A 15 3.73 11.70 22.39
C SER A 15 3.38 10.88 23.63
N ALA A 16 2.62 11.46 24.57
CA ALA A 16 2.20 10.78 25.79
C ALA A 16 1.13 9.69 25.52
N ALA A 17 0.24 9.93 24.56
CA ALA A 17 -0.77 8.95 24.15
C ALA A 17 -0.14 7.73 23.45
N ARG A 18 0.91 7.94 22.64
CA ARG A 18 1.69 6.85 22.00
C ARG A 18 2.49 6.03 23.00
N MET A 19 3.01 6.65 24.06
CA MET A 19 3.75 5.96 25.12
C MET A 19 2.84 5.13 26.05
N ALA A 20 1.65 5.61 26.35
CA ALA A 20 0.65 4.87 27.12
C ALA A 20 0.12 3.65 26.36
N MET A 21 -0.05 3.73 25.03
CA MET A 21 -0.47 2.62 24.19
C MET A 21 0.61 1.52 24.11
N ARG A 22 1.90 1.88 24.12
CA ARG A 22 3.01 0.90 24.20
C ARG A 22 3.10 0.18 25.54
N GLN A 23 2.74 0.83 26.65
CA GLN A 23 2.76 0.20 27.97
C GLN A 23 1.57 -0.73 28.20
N HIS A 24 0.41 -0.50 27.56
CA HIS A 24 -0.75 -1.39 27.68
C HIS A 24 -0.58 -2.71 26.89
N MET A 25 0.24 -2.71 25.82
CA MET A 25 0.53 -3.92 25.04
C MET A 25 1.59 -4.83 25.66
N ALA A 26 2.28 -4.37 26.72
CA ALA A 26 3.34 -5.14 27.37
C ALA A 26 2.88 -5.98 28.58
N THR A 27 1.59 -5.97 28.96
CA THR A 27 1.08 -6.65 30.16
C THR A 27 0.05 -7.75 29.91
N GLU A 28 -0.22 -8.13 28.66
CA GLU A 28 -1.02 -9.33 28.36
C GLU A 28 -0.13 -10.42 27.75
N GLN A 29 0.71 -11.03 28.59
CA GLN A 29 1.20 -12.38 28.38
C GLN A 29 0.24 -13.31 29.12
N ASP A 30 -0.66 -13.97 28.38
CA ASP A 30 -1.04 -15.35 28.74
C ASP A 30 -1.65 -16.11 27.54
N ASN A 31 -1.05 -17.27 27.27
CA ASN A 31 -1.53 -18.53 26.69
C ASN A 31 -2.57 -18.50 25.54
N GLY A 32 -2.06 -18.70 24.33
CA GLY A 32 -2.82 -19.11 23.16
C GLY A 32 -1.89 -19.36 21.99
N SER A 33 -1.16 -20.48 22.01
CA SER A 33 -0.41 -20.96 20.84
C SER A 33 -1.41 -21.52 19.82
N ASP A 34 -1.93 -20.66 18.95
CA ASP A 34 -2.48 -21.04 17.64
C ASP A 34 -2.78 -19.74 16.87
N GLY A 35 -1.98 -19.42 15.85
CA GLY A 35 -2.37 -18.42 14.87
C GLY A 35 -1.33 -17.40 14.40
N LEU A 36 -0.05 -17.49 14.73
CA LEU A 36 0.96 -16.50 14.30
C LEU A 36 2.08 -17.09 13.42
N GLU A 37 1.95 -18.29 12.87
CA GLU A 37 3.01 -18.94 12.08
C GLU A 37 2.85 -18.84 10.55
N GLU A 38 1.74 -18.32 10.03
CA GLU A 38 1.49 -18.31 8.56
C GLU A 38 2.14 -17.13 7.82
N SER A 39 2.37 -15.99 8.49
CA SER A 39 2.89 -14.77 7.81
C SER A 39 4.38 -14.82 7.48
N ASP A 40 5.14 -15.77 8.03
CA ASP A 40 6.61 -15.89 7.87
C ASP A 40 7.03 -16.98 6.88
N SER A 41 6.08 -17.66 6.22
CA SER A 41 6.39 -18.73 5.29
C SER A 41 6.90 -18.20 3.95
N LEU A 42 8.02 -18.76 3.49
CA LEU A 42 8.49 -18.55 2.12
C LEU A 42 7.52 -19.21 1.15
N ILE A 43 7.13 -18.47 0.12
CA ILE A 43 6.26 -18.95 -0.95
C ILE A 43 6.95 -18.87 -2.31
N ASP A 44 6.41 -19.57 -3.27
CA ASP A 44 6.75 -19.45 -4.69
C ASP A 44 5.54 -19.00 -5.52
N VAL A 45 5.76 -18.80 -6.81
CA VAL A 45 4.72 -18.35 -7.75
C VAL A 45 3.53 -19.32 -7.81
N SER A 46 3.75 -20.63 -7.55
CA SER A 46 2.67 -21.63 -7.60
C SER A 46 1.68 -21.48 -6.43
N SER A 47 2.07 -20.81 -5.37
CA SER A 47 1.23 -20.52 -4.21
C SER A 47 0.28 -19.34 -4.43
N LEU A 48 0.52 -18.51 -5.47
CA LEU A 48 -0.29 -17.36 -5.79
C LEU A 48 -1.65 -17.78 -6.35
N MET A 49 -2.67 -17.06 -5.93
CA MET A 49 -4.02 -17.17 -6.44
C MET A 49 -4.43 -15.92 -7.21
N ASN A 50 -5.33 -16.09 -8.17
CA ASN A 50 -5.92 -14.97 -8.90
C ASN A 50 -6.53 -13.95 -7.92
N GLY A 51 -6.12 -12.68 -8.02
CA GLY A 51 -6.55 -11.59 -7.14
C GLY A 51 -5.77 -11.45 -5.82
N ASP A 52 -4.67 -12.20 -5.62
CA ASP A 52 -3.74 -11.88 -4.54
C ASP A 52 -3.05 -10.54 -4.83
N LEU A 53 -2.70 -9.80 -3.78
CA LEU A 53 -1.98 -8.53 -3.89
C LEU A 53 -0.49 -8.75 -3.61
N LEU A 54 0.34 -8.27 -4.51
CA LEU A 54 1.80 -8.38 -4.44
C LEU A 54 2.36 -7.04 -3.96
N PHE A 55 2.83 -6.98 -2.73
CA PHE A 55 3.35 -5.78 -2.10
C PHE A 55 4.87 -5.75 -2.19
N CYS A 56 5.41 -4.74 -2.88
CA CYS A 56 6.85 -4.57 -3.04
C CYS A 56 7.43 -3.84 -1.83
N VAL A 57 8.29 -4.53 -1.09
CA VAL A 57 9.04 -3.98 0.03
C VAL A 57 10.35 -3.42 -0.48
N VAL A 58 10.76 -2.24 0.01
CA VAL A 58 12.01 -1.60 -0.40
C VAL A 58 13.04 -1.62 0.71
N SER A 59 14.29 -1.77 0.31
CA SER A 59 15.44 -1.74 1.22
C SER A 59 15.61 -0.36 1.87
N GLN A 60 16.36 -0.30 2.96
CA GLN A 60 16.68 0.95 3.66
C GLN A 60 17.53 1.91 2.81
N SER A 61 18.31 1.37 1.87
CA SER A 61 19.18 2.15 0.97
C SER A 61 18.46 2.68 -0.27
N ARG A 62 17.16 2.38 -0.44
CA ARG A 62 16.38 2.84 -1.60
C ARG A 62 16.23 4.36 -1.58
N ASP A 63 16.36 4.99 -2.74
CA ASP A 63 16.16 6.43 -2.96
C ASP A 63 15.00 6.70 -3.94
N GLY A 64 14.80 7.96 -4.30
CA GLY A 64 13.80 8.40 -5.27
C GLY A 64 12.35 8.28 -4.77
N ILE A 65 11.43 8.06 -5.70
CA ILE A 65 9.99 8.07 -5.43
C ILE A 65 9.57 6.94 -4.47
N ALA A 66 10.19 5.76 -4.56
CA ALA A 66 9.89 4.65 -3.68
C ALA A 66 10.23 4.97 -2.22
N ALA A 67 11.41 5.59 -1.99
CA ALA A 67 11.79 6.08 -0.67
C ALA A 67 10.85 7.18 -0.16
N ALA A 68 10.45 8.10 -1.04
CA ALA A 68 9.53 9.18 -0.66
C ALA A 68 8.15 8.64 -0.23
N ILE A 69 7.61 7.64 -0.93
CA ILE A 69 6.35 6.98 -0.56
C ILE A 69 6.45 6.36 0.83
N VAL A 70 7.47 5.53 1.08
CA VAL A 70 7.59 4.79 2.36
C VAL A 70 8.01 5.67 3.54
N ASN A 71 8.46 6.89 3.30
CA ASN A 71 8.75 7.85 4.36
C ASN A 71 7.49 8.56 4.88
N VAL A 72 6.40 8.53 4.13
CA VAL A 72 5.12 9.18 4.47
C VAL A 72 3.96 8.20 4.63
N THR A 73 4.21 6.90 4.46
CA THR A 73 3.20 5.83 4.60
C THR A 73 3.71 4.70 5.50
N GLU A 74 2.79 4.00 6.14
CA GLU A 74 3.11 2.81 6.95
C GLU A 74 2.54 1.56 6.28
N GLY A 75 3.32 0.48 6.23
CA GLY A 75 2.91 -0.82 5.73
C GLY A 75 2.66 -1.81 6.85
N VAL A 76 2.17 -3.01 6.50
CA VAL A 76 2.00 -4.11 7.43
C VAL A 76 3.32 -4.39 8.17
N ASP A 77 3.25 -4.65 9.46
CA ASP A 77 4.40 -4.93 10.33
C ASP A 77 5.54 -3.89 10.23
N LEU A 78 5.18 -2.64 9.95
CA LEU A 78 6.10 -1.52 9.74
C LEU A 78 7.04 -1.71 8.53
N LEU A 79 6.72 -2.61 7.61
CA LEU A 79 7.48 -2.82 6.39
C LEU A 79 7.33 -1.62 5.44
N ARG A 80 8.39 -1.36 4.70
CA ARG A 80 8.49 -0.23 3.76
C ARG A 80 7.89 -0.62 2.40
N VAL A 81 6.56 -0.58 2.28
CA VAL A 81 5.83 -0.97 1.07
C VAL A 81 5.66 0.23 0.14
N SER A 82 6.26 0.18 -1.05
CA SER A 82 6.26 1.29 -2.01
C SER A 82 5.38 1.07 -3.24
N HIS A 83 4.99 -0.17 -3.52
CA HIS A 83 4.24 -0.54 -4.72
C HIS A 83 3.31 -1.71 -4.44
N VAL A 84 2.24 -1.84 -5.23
CA VAL A 84 1.33 -2.98 -5.19
C VAL A 84 0.92 -3.38 -6.60
N ALA A 85 0.85 -4.69 -6.86
CA ALA A 85 0.31 -5.29 -8.06
C ALA A 85 -0.75 -6.34 -7.71
N ILE A 86 -1.53 -6.78 -8.69
CA ILE A 86 -2.56 -7.80 -8.55
C ILE A 86 -2.08 -9.06 -9.26
N ALA A 87 -1.96 -10.18 -8.55
CA ALA A 87 -1.69 -11.47 -9.19
C ALA A 87 -2.87 -11.85 -10.09
N CYS A 88 -2.58 -12.09 -11.35
CA CYS A 88 -3.57 -12.29 -12.39
C CYS A 88 -3.22 -13.51 -13.25
N GLN A 89 -4.10 -14.50 -13.29
CA GLN A 89 -3.94 -15.62 -14.21
C GLN A 89 -4.31 -15.21 -15.64
N GLY A 90 -3.38 -15.39 -16.57
CA GLY A 90 -3.61 -15.16 -17.98
C GLY A 90 -4.39 -16.28 -18.65
N GLY A 91 -4.91 -16.01 -19.84
CA GLY A 91 -5.61 -17.02 -20.65
C GLY A 91 -4.70 -18.17 -21.14
N ASP A 92 -3.38 -18.00 -21.05
CA ASP A 92 -2.37 -19.01 -21.32
C ASP A 92 -2.02 -19.87 -20.08
N GLY A 93 -2.71 -19.66 -18.97
CA GLY A 93 -2.50 -20.35 -17.71
C GLY A 93 -1.31 -19.87 -16.89
N LYS A 94 -0.58 -18.85 -17.35
CA LYS A 94 0.55 -18.28 -16.62
C LYS A 94 0.09 -17.21 -15.65
N MET A 95 0.91 -16.97 -14.61
CA MET A 95 0.70 -15.89 -13.66
C MET A 95 1.37 -14.59 -14.16
N TYR A 96 0.68 -13.48 -13.97
CA TYR A 96 1.12 -12.12 -14.26
C TYR A 96 0.91 -11.24 -13.03
N ALA A 97 1.70 -10.18 -12.93
CA ALA A 97 1.43 -9.04 -12.07
C ALA A 97 0.69 -7.97 -12.90
N LEU A 98 -0.59 -7.77 -12.65
CA LEU A 98 -1.36 -6.68 -13.24
C LEU A 98 -1.14 -5.44 -12.39
N GLU A 99 -0.45 -4.45 -12.94
CA GLU A 99 0.02 -3.29 -12.20
C GLU A 99 -0.13 -1.99 -12.99
N ALA A 100 -0.18 -0.86 -12.29
CA ALA A 100 0.07 0.45 -12.85
C ALA A 100 1.53 0.83 -12.52
N SER A 101 2.38 0.86 -13.54
CA SER A 101 3.79 1.21 -13.39
C SER A 101 4.12 2.51 -14.12
N SER A 102 5.06 3.28 -13.57
CA SER A 102 5.48 4.57 -14.16
C SER A 102 6.05 4.43 -15.58
N ARG A 103 6.50 3.24 -15.95
CA ARG A 103 7.11 2.96 -17.26
C ARG A 103 6.08 2.56 -18.32
N HIS A 104 5.05 1.80 -17.93
CA HIS A 104 4.15 1.16 -18.89
C HIS A 104 2.68 1.55 -18.69
N GLY A 105 2.33 2.33 -17.65
CA GLY A 105 0.94 2.50 -17.25
C GLY A 105 0.37 1.20 -16.68
N VAL A 106 -0.91 0.95 -16.92
CA VAL A 106 -1.58 -0.29 -16.49
C VAL A 106 -1.31 -1.40 -17.51
N TRP A 107 -0.67 -2.47 -17.07
CA TRP A 107 -0.26 -3.56 -17.94
C TRP A 107 -0.13 -4.90 -17.20
N LEU A 108 -0.07 -5.98 -17.99
CA LEU A 108 0.22 -7.33 -17.51
C LEU A 108 1.72 -7.59 -17.59
N ASN A 109 2.40 -7.52 -16.46
CA ASN A 109 3.82 -7.83 -16.34
C ASN A 109 3.99 -9.34 -16.08
N PRO A 110 4.76 -10.09 -16.90
CA PRO A 110 5.08 -11.47 -16.56
C PRO A 110 5.63 -11.57 -15.14
N ILE A 111 5.13 -12.53 -14.35
CA ILE A 111 5.44 -12.59 -12.91
C ILE A 111 6.95 -12.68 -12.63
N ASP A 112 7.69 -13.44 -13.43
CA ASP A 112 9.15 -13.56 -13.28
C ASP A 112 9.84 -12.20 -13.51
N SER A 113 9.39 -11.44 -14.51
CA SER A 113 9.88 -10.09 -14.78
C SER A 113 9.55 -9.15 -13.64
N PHE A 114 8.33 -9.23 -13.08
CA PHE A 114 7.93 -8.44 -11.93
C PHE A 114 8.84 -8.72 -10.73
N LEU A 115 9.05 -9.97 -10.37
CA LEU A 115 9.88 -10.36 -9.22
C LEU A 115 11.34 -9.92 -9.39
N VAL A 116 11.93 -10.09 -10.59
CA VAL A 116 13.33 -9.71 -10.87
C VAL A 116 13.57 -8.19 -10.79
N HIS A 117 12.57 -7.36 -11.10
CA HIS A 117 12.74 -5.90 -11.10
C HIS A 117 12.49 -5.23 -9.74
N ASN A 118 12.09 -5.99 -8.73
CA ASN A 118 11.93 -5.48 -7.37
C ASN A 118 13.26 -5.50 -6.59
N ASP A 119 13.27 -4.91 -5.39
CA ASP A 119 14.41 -5.02 -4.48
C ASP A 119 14.59 -6.48 -4.06
N HIS A 120 15.84 -6.84 -3.73
CA HIS A 120 16.19 -8.19 -3.30
C HIS A 120 16.92 -8.14 -1.96
N THR A 121 16.80 -9.21 -1.21
CA THR A 121 17.64 -9.46 -0.04
C THR A 121 19.10 -9.72 -0.44
N ALA A 122 20.01 -9.74 0.51
CA ALA A 122 21.43 -9.98 0.24
C ALA A 122 21.72 -11.36 -0.39
N ASP A 123 20.86 -12.33 -0.14
CA ASP A 123 20.91 -13.69 -0.70
C ASP A 123 20.07 -13.87 -1.98
N GLY A 124 19.53 -12.77 -2.51
CA GLY A 124 18.91 -12.70 -3.85
C GLY A 124 17.43 -13.00 -3.92
N HIS A 125 16.72 -13.06 -2.81
CA HIS A 125 15.27 -13.24 -2.80
C HIS A 125 14.52 -11.93 -3.07
N PRO A 126 13.48 -11.91 -3.93
CA PRO A 126 12.73 -10.70 -4.23
C PRO A 126 11.92 -10.25 -3.01
N MET A 127 12.06 -8.99 -2.62
CA MET A 127 11.40 -8.41 -1.44
C MET A 127 9.92 -8.11 -1.75
N VAL A 128 9.12 -9.16 -1.91
CA VAL A 128 7.70 -9.10 -2.21
C VAL A 128 6.91 -9.94 -1.21
N LEU A 129 5.81 -9.35 -0.68
CA LEU A 129 4.82 -10.05 0.14
C LEU A 129 3.61 -10.41 -0.74
N ALA A 130 2.98 -11.53 -0.46
CA ALA A 130 1.68 -11.88 -1.01
C ALA A 130 0.58 -11.68 0.05
N GLY A 131 -0.36 -10.80 -0.25
CA GLY A 131 -1.55 -10.56 0.55
C GLY A 131 -2.78 -11.11 -0.15
N ARG A 132 -3.63 -11.79 0.60
CA ARG A 132 -4.85 -12.40 0.11
C ARG A 132 -6.08 -11.76 0.72
N LEU A 133 -7.10 -11.48 -0.08
CA LEU A 133 -8.39 -11.03 0.46
C LEU A 133 -8.99 -12.11 1.36
N LYS A 134 -9.47 -11.71 2.53
CA LYS A 134 -10.26 -12.59 3.41
C LYS A 134 -11.59 -12.99 2.76
N ASP A 135 -12.23 -12.08 2.04
CA ASP A 135 -13.39 -12.37 1.19
C ASP A 135 -12.95 -12.69 -0.24
N ARG A 136 -12.73 -13.95 -0.53
CA ARG A 136 -12.33 -14.43 -1.86
C ARG A 136 -13.42 -14.35 -2.92
N SER A 137 -14.70 -14.18 -2.53
CA SER A 137 -15.83 -14.23 -3.45
C SER A 137 -15.79 -13.15 -4.53
N ILE A 138 -15.08 -12.06 -4.28
CA ILE A 138 -14.96 -10.93 -5.21
C ILE A 138 -13.65 -10.93 -6.03
N ALA A 139 -12.73 -11.86 -5.77
CA ALA A 139 -11.37 -11.82 -6.32
C ALA A 139 -11.37 -11.83 -7.86
N ASP A 140 -12.05 -12.80 -8.49
CA ASP A 140 -12.06 -12.92 -9.94
C ASP A 140 -12.74 -11.72 -10.62
N ALA A 141 -13.85 -11.24 -10.07
CA ALA A 141 -14.53 -10.05 -10.58
C ALA A 141 -13.65 -8.80 -10.42
N SER A 142 -12.82 -8.73 -9.39
CA SER A 142 -11.87 -7.62 -9.20
C SER A 142 -10.73 -7.67 -10.21
N VAL A 143 -10.19 -8.85 -10.51
CA VAL A 143 -9.19 -9.02 -11.56
C VAL A 143 -9.75 -8.63 -12.92
N GLU A 144 -10.97 -9.03 -13.26
CA GLU A 144 -11.60 -8.64 -14.54
C GLU A 144 -11.83 -7.13 -14.63
N ARG A 145 -12.20 -6.46 -13.52
CA ARG A 145 -12.27 -5.00 -13.48
C ARG A 145 -10.90 -4.36 -13.67
N ALA A 146 -9.85 -4.89 -13.02
CA ALA A 146 -8.50 -4.40 -13.20
C ALA A 146 -8.01 -4.54 -14.65
N LYS A 147 -8.32 -5.66 -15.32
CA LYS A 147 -7.99 -5.88 -16.74
C LYS A 147 -8.61 -4.83 -17.67
N ALA A 148 -9.79 -4.31 -17.33
CA ALA A 148 -10.45 -3.27 -18.12
C ALA A 148 -9.67 -1.94 -18.12
N TYR A 149 -8.73 -1.75 -17.21
CA TYR A 149 -7.85 -0.58 -17.14
C TYR A 149 -6.54 -0.75 -17.92
N VAL A 150 -6.22 -1.94 -18.44
CA VAL A 150 -4.98 -2.19 -19.20
C VAL A 150 -4.87 -1.22 -20.39
N GLY A 151 -3.70 -0.61 -20.52
CA GLY A 151 -3.39 0.42 -21.51
C GLY A 151 -3.62 1.86 -21.02
N ARG A 152 -4.20 2.08 -19.86
CA ARG A 152 -4.28 3.43 -19.27
C ARG A 152 -2.90 3.90 -18.82
N PRO A 153 -2.59 5.21 -18.96
CA PRO A 153 -1.31 5.76 -18.54
C PRO A 153 -1.15 5.73 -17.01
N TYR A 154 0.09 5.89 -16.56
CA TYR A 154 0.37 6.07 -15.13
C TYR A 154 0.00 7.49 -14.70
N ASP A 155 -0.66 7.61 -13.55
CA ASP A 155 -0.90 8.91 -12.93
C ASP A 155 0.30 9.34 -12.09
N PHE A 156 1.07 10.29 -12.61
CA PHE A 156 2.20 10.89 -11.93
C PHE A 156 1.80 11.97 -10.93
N GLN A 157 0.57 12.45 -10.96
CA GLN A 157 0.11 13.52 -10.09
C GLN A 157 -0.57 12.98 -8.83
N TYR A 158 -0.87 11.68 -8.82
CA TYR A 158 -1.57 11.00 -7.71
C TYR A 158 -2.93 11.66 -7.38
N LEU A 159 -3.65 12.07 -8.42
CA LEU A 159 -4.95 12.71 -8.29
C LEU A 159 -6.08 11.69 -8.47
N GLU A 160 -7.25 12.00 -7.91
CA GLU A 160 -8.42 11.16 -8.10
C GLU A 160 -8.85 11.15 -9.56
N GLY A 161 -9.10 9.96 -10.10
CA GLY A 161 -9.60 9.77 -11.45
C GLY A 161 -9.30 8.39 -12.00
N ASP A 162 -9.93 8.06 -13.12
CA ASP A 162 -9.74 6.73 -13.73
C ASP A 162 -9.16 6.78 -15.15
N SER A 163 -8.80 7.97 -15.63
CA SER A 163 -8.17 8.16 -16.96
C SER A 163 -6.69 7.79 -16.97
N ALA A 164 -6.01 7.96 -15.84
CA ALA A 164 -4.66 7.53 -15.54
C ALA A 164 -4.69 6.92 -14.13
N LEU A 165 -3.85 5.96 -13.81
CA LEU A 165 -3.89 5.27 -12.52
C LEU A 165 -2.49 5.09 -11.96
N TYR A 166 -2.33 5.31 -10.65
CA TYR A 166 -1.16 4.82 -9.91
C TYR A 166 -1.46 3.45 -9.27
N CYS A 167 -0.46 2.79 -8.72
CA CYS A 167 -0.53 1.37 -8.35
C CYS A 167 -1.66 1.02 -7.38
N SER A 168 -1.78 1.74 -6.27
CA SER A 168 -2.80 1.48 -5.26
C SER A 168 -4.19 1.99 -5.67
N GLU A 169 -4.28 2.96 -6.56
CA GLU A 169 -5.54 3.42 -7.12
C GLU A 169 -6.15 2.39 -8.09
N LEU A 170 -5.31 1.69 -8.88
CA LEU A 170 -5.77 0.53 -9.66
C LEU A 170 -6.43 -0.51 -8.75
N VAL A 171 -5.84 -0.81 -7.60
CA VAL A 171 -6.42 -1.72 -6.60
C VAL A 171 -7.72 -1.16 -6.06
N HIS A 172 -7.79 0.12 -5.71
CA HIS A 172 -9.00 0.78 -5.23
C HIS A 172 -10.17 0.60 -6.20
N TYR A 173 -9.97 0.97 -7.48
CA TYR A 173 -11.04 0.88 -8.47
C TYR A 173 -11.42 -0.55 -8.85
N ALA A 174 -10.48 -1.48 -8.79
CA ALA A 174 -10.71 -2.88 -9.11
C ALA A 174 -11.49 -3.64 -8.02
N PHE A 175 -11.18 -3.39 -6.74
CA PHE A 175 -11.72 -4.19 -5.64
C PHE A 175 -13.00 -3.56 -5.07
N LYS A 176 -14.15 -4.02 -5.58
CA LYS A 176 -15.48 -3.58 -5.14
C LYS A 176 -16.31 -4.77 -4.67
N ARG A 177 -17.11 -4.53 -3.63
CA ARG A 177 -18.11 -5.49 -3.13
C ARG A 177 -19.33 -5.54 -4.05
N GLY A 178 -20.21 -6.51 -3.81
CA GLY A 178 -21.43 -6.68 -4.60
C GLY A 178 -22.40 -5.50 -4.54
N ASP A 179 -22.34 -4.70 -3.48
CA ASP A 179 -23.11 -3.45 -3.31
C ASP A 179 -22.47 -2.23 -4.00
N GLY A 180 -21.31 -2.40 -4.63
CA GLY A 180 -20.55 -1.36 -5.30
C GLY A 180 -19.60 -0.59 -4.38
N SER A 181 -19.57 -0.85 -3.07
CA SER A 181 -18.62 -0.22 -2.14
C SER A 181 -17.19 -0.69 -2.40
N PHE A 182 -16.23 0.20 -2.18
CA PHE A 182 -14.82 -0.14 -2.32
C PHE A 182 -14.31 -0.97 -1.14
N VAL A 183 -13.50 -1.99 -1.41
CA VAL A 183 -12.83 -2.78 -0.38
C VAL A 183 -11.74 -1.95 0.32
N PHE A 184 -11.02 -1.16 -0.46
CA PHE A 184 -9.97 -0.25 -0.01
C PHE A 184 -10.41 1.19 -0.30
N PRO A 185 -11.11 1.86 0.62
CA PRO A 185 -11.58 3.22 0.40
C PRO A 185 -10.41 4.20 0.34
N GLN A 186 -10.61 5.32 -0.37
CA GLN A 186 -9.68 6.43 -0.33
C GLN A 186 -9.65 7.05 1.07
N ILE A 187 -8.48 7.55 1.44
CA ILE A 187 -8.22 8.27 2.68
C ILE A 187 -7.57 9.62 2.34
N PRO A 188 -7.62 10.63 3.22
CA PRO A 188 -6.82 11.83 3.03
C PRO A 188 -5.34 11.47 2.91
N MET A 189 -4.72 11.82 1.78
CA MET A 189 -3.28 11.58 1.57
C MET A 189 -2.46 12.49 2.50
N SER A 190 -1.35 11.96 2.99
CA SER A 190 -0.36 12.75 3.71
C SER A 190 1.01 12.62 3.06
N PHE A 191 1.69 13.76 2.93
CA PHE A 191 3.04 13.89 2.41
C PHE A 191 4.04 14.32 3.51
N HIS A 192 3.59 14.23 4.78
CA HIS A 192 4.39 14.53 5.96
C HIS A 192 5.21 13.32 6.38
N ASP A 193 6.46 13.57 6.73
CA ASP A 193 7.30 12.57 7.37
C ASP A 193 7.05 12.48 8.89
N ALA A 194 7.89 11.73 9.58
CA ALA A 194 7.81 11.54 11.03
C ALA A 194 8.04 12.85 11.83
N SER A 195 8.58 13.91 11.22
CA SER A 195 8.73 15.23 11.85
C SER A 195 7.44 16.05 11.79
N GLY A 196 6.46 15.63 10.99
CA GLY A 196 5.21 16.35 10.74
C GLY A 196 5.33 17.42 9.67
N GLU A 197 6.40 17.42 8.87
CA GLU A 197 6.62 18.37 7.79
C GLU A 197 6.50 17.68 6.42
N VAL A 198 5.93 18.39 5.45
CA VAL A 198 5.98 17.95 4.05
C VAL A 198 7.42 17.92 3.60
N THR A 199 7.90 16.78 3.13
CA THR A 199 9.30 16.62 2.74
C THR A 199 9.66 17.46 1.52
N ASP A 200 10.93 17.87 1.42
CA ASP A 200 11.40 18.67 0.27
C ASP A 200 11.29 17.89 -1.05
N PHE A 201 11.38 16.56 -1.00
CA PHE A 201 11.14 15.71 -2.16
C PHE A 201 9.75 15.97 -2.76
N TRP A 202 8.69 15.97 -1.95
CA TRP A 202 7.33 16.16 -2.44
C TRP A 202 7.07 17.60 -2.88
N LYS A 203 7.65 18.60 -2.19
CA LYS A 203 7.59 19.99 -2.64
C LYS A 203 8.19 20.18 -4.03
N ASP A 204 9.40 19.62 -4.25
CA ASP A 204 10.09 19.68 -5.55
C ASP A 204 9.40 18.82 -6.62
N TYR A 205 8.79 17.72 -6.22
CA TYR A 205 8.04 16.84 -7.12
C TYR A 205 6.85 17.56 -7.72
N TYR A 206 5.98 18.17 -6.90
CA TYR A 206 4.78 18.85 -7.39
C TYR A 206 5.06 20.19 -8.04
N LYS A 207 6.17 20.84 -7.69
CA LYS A 207 6.65 22.05 -8.38
C LYS A 207 6.88 21.81 -9.87
N LYS A 208 7.28 20.61 -10.29
CA LYS A 208 7.45 20.25 -11.73
C LYS A 208 6.14 20.28 -12.50
N TRP A 209 5.02 20.15 -11.81
CA TRP A 209 3.67 20.19 -12.37
C TRP A 209 2.98 21.56 -12.20
N ASP A 210 3.69 22.55 -11.65
CA ASP A 210 3.12 23.85 -11.25
C ASP A 210 1.91 23.67 -10.31
N MET A 211 2.02 22.72 -9.37
CA MET A 211 0.98 22.33 -8.44
C MET A 211 1.46 22.46 -7.00
N ALA A 212 0.52 22.80 -6.09
CA ALA A 212 0.72 22.58 -4.67
C ALA A 212 0.70 21.06 -4.36
N VAL A 213 1.40 20.66 -3.28
CA VAL A 213 1.31 19.29 -2.79
C VAL A 213 -0.15 19.02 -2.40
N PRO A 214 -0.80 17.95 -2.89
CA PRO A 214 -2.21 17.66 -2.66
C PRO A 214 -2.43 17.01 -1.29
N GLU A 215 -1.95 17.67 -0.24
CA GLU A 215 -2.12 17.26 1.15
C GLU A 215 -3.60 17.21 1.52
N GLY A 216 -4.03 16.11 2.12
CA GLY A 216 -5.42 15.89 2.54
C GLY A 216 -6.39 15.56 1.41
N TRP A 217 -5.95 15.50 0.15
CA TRP A 217 -6.81 15.06 -0.95
C TRP A 217 -7.06 13.55 -0.87
N PRO A 218 -8.22 13.07 -1.38
CA PRO A 218 -8.54 11.65 -1.34
C PRO A 218 -7.55 10.85 -2.20
N GLY A 219 -7.10 9.72 -1.68
CA GLY A 219 -6.20 8.83 -2.40
C GLY A 219 -5.96 7.54 -1.64
N THR A 220 -5.07 6.70 -2.15
CA THR A 220 -4.68 5.44 -1.55
C THR A 220 -3.17 5.31 -1.54
N ASN A 221 -2.65 4.40 -0.76
CA ASN A 221 -1.23 4.05 -0.79
C ASN A 221 -1.02 2.54 -0.58
N PRO A 222 0.06 1.96 -1.11
CA PRO A 222 0.29 0.52 -1.04
C PRO A 222 0.54 0.03 0.40
N GLY A 223 1.17 0.84 1.26
CA GLY A 223 1.38 0.52 2.66
C GLY A 223 0.05 0.36 3.40
N GLY A 224 -0.84 1.35 3.31
CA GLY A 224 -2.15 1.28 3.96
C GLY A 224 -3.02 0.12 3.46
N ILE A 225 -2.92 -0.25 2.17
CA ILE A 225 -3.61 -1.44 1.66
C ILE A 225 -3.02 -2.70 2.28
N SER A 226 -1.70 -2.82 2.39
CA SER A 226 -1.05 -4.01 2.99
C SER A 226 -1.42 -4.21 4.46
N ALA A 227 -1.63 -3.13 5.20
CA ALA A 227 -2.03 -3.14 6.60
C ALA A 227 -3.56 -3.22 6.82
N SER A 228 -4.34 -3.33 5.72
CA SER A 228 -5.80 -3.40 5.81
C SER A 228 -6.26 -4.69 6.48
N ASN A 229 -7.27 -4.59 7.36
CA ASN A 229 -7.92 -5.76 7.96
C ASN A 229 -8.68 -6.64 6.97
N GLN A 230 -8.80 -6.23 5.70
CA GLN A 230 -9.37 -7.02 4.60
C GLN A 230 -8.36 -7.99 3.98
N ILE A 231 -7.08 -7.82 4.32
CA ILE A 231 -5.95 -8.61 3.79
C ILE A 231 -5.42 -9.53 4.90
N GLU A 232 -5.00 -10.70 4.49
CA GLU A 232 -4.15 -11.64 5.23
C GLU A 232 -2.85 -11.81 4.44
N ILE A 233 -1.70 -11.65 5.09
CA ILE A 233 -0.40 -11.94 4.46
C ILE A 233 -0.24 -13.45 4.46
N VAL A 234 -0.26 -14.05 3.28
CA VAL A 234 -0.20 -15.51 3.09
C VAL A 234 1.21 -16.02 2.83
N GLY A 235 2.18 -15.13 2.77
CA GLY A 235 3.59 -15.46 2.68
C GLY A 235 4.44 -14.37 2.02
N LYS A 236 5.72 -14.65 1.92
CA LYS A 236 6.72 -13.75 1.35
C LYS A 236 7.68 -14.50 0.44
N PHE A 237 8.30 -13.80 -0.49
CA PHE A 237 9.32 -14.35 -1.40
C PHE A 237 10.75 -14.22 -0.84
N PHE A 238 10.92 -13.70 0.39
CA PHE A 238 12.24 -13.37 0.98
C PHE A 238 12.38 -13.76 2.44
#